data_f381d63a8c02b4442e7df5c4a284fc7f
#
_entry.id   f381d63a8c02b4442e7df5c4a284fc7f
#
_cell.length_a   1.000
_cell.length_b   1.000
_cell.length_c   1.000
_cell.angle_alpha   90.00
_cell.angle_beta   90.00
_cell.angle_gamma   90.00
#
_symmetry.space_group_name_H-M   'P 1'
#
loop_
_entity.id
_entity.type
_entity.pdbx_description
1 polymer ?
#
loop_
_entity_poly.entity_id
_entity_poly.type
_entity_poly.pdbx_seq_one_letter_code
_entity_poly.pdbx_strand_id
1 'polypeptide(L)'
;ENLINDTVKNLSWQDFKIKMSALTNDKVVFLVDELYEYEGITFYGTPWIAPIHWQTWAFEDIQNEYDEYICPYEKIQNCDILITHENPNYNEKLEHYCFGKYKHHFFGHWHDGISYGHLNQYNCSILTDSYLERERPKIVTIELSKNDN
;
A
#
# COMPACT_ATOMS: atom_id res chain seq x y z
N GLU A 1 6.70 17.88 23.14
CA GLU A 1 7.10 16.80 22.16
C GLU A 1 6.69 15.40 22.61
N ASN A 2 6.51 15.11 23.90
CA ASN A 2 6.20 13.75 24.38
C ASN A 2 4.70 13.37 24.36
N LEU A 3 3.79 14.32 24.30
CA LEU A 3 2.34 14.05 24.35
C LEU A 3 1.76 13.44 23.07
N ILE A 4 2.42 13.64 21.93
CA ILE A 4 1.96 13.07 20.64
C ILE A 4 2.37 11.59 20.54
N ASN A 5 3.54 11.22 21.05
CA ASN A 5 4.06 9.85 20.95
C ASN A 5 3.28 8.82 21.79
N ASP A 6 2.76 9.19 22.96
CA ASP A 6 2.04 8.24 23.83
C ASP A 6 0.60 8.01 23.38
N THR A 7 0.00 8.97 22.67
CA THR A 7 -1.38 8.86 22.19
C THR A 7 -1.48 8.02 20.93
N VAL A 8 -0.43 7.96 20.12
CA VAL A 8 -0.43 7.20 18.84
C VAL A 8 -0.11 5.72 19.07
N LYS A 9 0.68 5.38 20.08
CA LYS A 9 1.10 3.98 20.34
C LYS A 9 -0.03 3.01 20.73
N ASN A 10 -1.20 3.51 21.10
CA ASN A 10 -2.32 2.69 21.58
C ASN A 10 -3.61 2.84 20.76
N LEU A 11 -3.54 3.49 19.58
CA LEU A 11 -4.70 3.63 18.72
C LEU A 11 -4.83 2.39 17.83
N SER A 12 -6.01 1.78 17.83
CA SER A 12 -6.34 0.82 16.77
C SER A 12 -6.32 1.53 15.40
N TRP A 13 -6.09 0.78 14.34
CA TRP A 13 -6.19 1.30 12.97
C TRP A 13 -7.54 1.97 12.71
N GLN A 14 -8.61 1.42 13.26
CA GLN A 14 -9.94 1.98 13.11
C GLN A 14 -10.06 3.36 13.77
N ASP A 15 -9.53 3.51 14.99
CA ASP A 15 -9.52 4.80 15.69
C ASP A 15 -8.65 5.83 14.97
N PHE A 16 -7.51 5.40 14.43
CA PHE A 16 -6.65 6.25 13.60
C PHE A 16 -7.39 6.77 12.37
N LYS A 17 -8.07 5.89 11.62
CA LYS A 17 -8.85 6.26 10.44
C LYS A 17 -9.93 7.27 10.77
N ILE A 18 -10.71 7.03 11.83
CA ILE A 18 -11.78 7.94 12.28
C ILE A 18 -11.21 9.33 12.59
N LYS A 19 -10.10 9.40 13.33
CA LYS A 19 -9.45 10.68 13.67
C LYS A 19 -8.93 11.40 12.44
N MET A 20 -8.28 10.69 11.54
CA MET A 20 -7.73 11.29 10.32
C MET A 20 -8.81 11.74 9.35
N SER A 21 -9.89 10.97 9.22
CA SER A 21 -11.06 11.37 8.44
C SER A 21 -11.64 12.69 8.95
N ALA A 22 -11.89 12.79 10.25
CA ALA A 22 -12.36 14.02 10.88
C ALA A 22 -11.43 15.22 10.67
N LEU A 23 -10.10 15.02 10.77
CA LEU A 23 -9.10 16.07 10.57
C LEU A 23 -9.02 16.56 9.12
N THR A 24 -9.30 15.69 8.17
CA THR A 24 -9.23 15.99 6.73
C THR A 24 -10.58 16.37 6.11
N ASN A 25 -11.65 16.42 6.91
CA ASN A 25 -13.02 16.60 6.44
C ASN A 25 -13.38 15.58 5.35
N ASP A 26 -13.07 14.32 5.57
CA ASP A 26 -13.33 13.20 4.66
C ASP A 26 -12.69 13.32 3.26
N LYS A 27 -11.68 14.18 3.11
CA LYS A 27 -10.98 14.36 1.82
C LYS A 27 -9.87 13.35 1.58
N VAL A 28 -9.48 12.61 2.61
CA VAL A 28 -8.43 11.60 2.55
C VAL A 28 -8.99 10.25 3.00
N VAL A 29 -8.80 9.23 2.17
CA VAL A 29 -9.19 7.86 2.48
C VAL A 29 -7.94 7.05 2.83
N PHE A 30 -7.96 6.39 3.98
CA PHE A 30 -6.90 5.52 4.45
C PHE A 30 -7.31 4.06 4.21
N LEU A 31 -6.56 3.35 3.37
CA LEU A 31 -6.83 1.97 3.02
C LEU A 31 -5.85 1.04 3.76
N VAL A 32 -6.38 0.12 4.55
CA VAL A 32 -5.62 -0.94 5.24
C VAL A 32 -6.38 -2.25 5.07
N ASP A 33 -5.98 -3.07 4.10
CA ASP A 33 -6.63 -4.30 3.68
C ASP A 33 -8.11 -4.10 3.32
N GLU A 34 -8.37 -3.02 2.58
CA GLU A 34 -9.73 -2.58 2.26
C GLU A 34 -9.91 -2.28 0.79
N LEU A 35 -11.12 -2.59 0.32
CA LEU A 35 -11.64 -2.15 -0.96
C LEU A 35 -12.39 -0.82 -0.79
N TYR A 36 -12.15 0.12 -1.67
CA TYR A 36 -12.84 1.41 -1.72
C TYR A 36 -13.28 1.70 -3.15
N GLU A 37 -14.49 2.16 -3.32
CA GLU A 37 -15.02 2.57 -4.62
C GLU A 37 -15.18 4.08 -4.69
N TYR A 38 -14.67 4.66 -5.77
CA TYR A 38 -14.86 6.08 -6.07
C TYR A 38 -15.17 6.26 -7.56
N GLU A 39 -16.30 6.88 -7.87
CA GLU A 39 -16.77 7.13 -9.25
C GLU A 39 -16.78 5.89 -10.17
N GLY A 40 -17.11 4.72 -9.60
CA GLY A 40 -17.16 3.45 -10.32
C GLY A 40 -15.79 2.80 -10.54
N ILE A 41 -14.74 3.32 -9.92
CA ILE A 41 -13.40 2.77 -9.92
C ILE A 41 -13.13 2.13 -8.56
N THR A 42 -12.64 0.91 -8.55
CA THR A 42 -12.32 0.19 -7.32
C THR A 42 -10.84 0.27 -6.99
N PHE A 43 -10.55 0.61 -5.75
CA PHE A 43 -9.20 0.69 -5.18
C PHE A 43 -9.06 -0.34 -4.06
N TYR A 44 -7.95 -1.06 -4.01
CA TYR A 44 -7.58 -1.86 -2.86
C TYR A 44 -6.23 -1.39 -2.32
N GLY A 45 -6.14 -1.16 -1.02
CA GLY A 45 -4.91 -0.71 -0.36
C GLY A 45 -4.43 -1.67 0.71
N THR A 46 -3.13 -2.00 0.69
CA THR A 46 -2.48 -2.78 1.74
C THR A 46 -1.07 -2.24 2.03
N PRO A 47 -0.77 -1.87 3.28
CA PRO A 47 0.49 -1.22 3.64
C PRO A 47 1.60 -2.18 4.04
N TRP A 48 1.33 -3.49 4.11
CA TRP A 48 2.24 -4.48 4.67
C TRP A 48 3.53 -4.65 3.87
N ILE A 49 4.60 -4.95 4.58
CA ILE A 49 5.93 -5.27 4.03
C ILE A 49 6.44 -6.59 4.60
N ALA A 50 7.36 -7.22 3.89
CA ALA A 50 8.07 -8.38 4.41
C ALA A 50 8.94 -7.97 5.61
N PRO A 51 9.11 -8.86 6.63
CA PRO A 51 9.94 -8.57 7.79
C PRO A 51 11.39 -8.26 7.43
N ILE A 52 11.92 -7.20 8.01
CA ILE A 52 13.33 -6.83 7.88
C ILE A 52 14.04 -7.26 9.16
N HIS A 53 14.87 -8.28 9.09
CA HIS A 53 15.43 -9.07 10.21
C HIS A 53 16.13 -8.31 11.34
N TRP A 54 16.43 -7.02 11.21
CA TRP A 54 17.17 -6.25 12.22
C TRP A 54 16.48 -5.00 12.74
N GLN A 55 15.30 -4.71 12.25
CA GLN A 55 14.53 -3.53 12.69
C GLN A 55 13.06 -3.86 12.70
N THR A 56 12.33 -3.24 13.63
CA THR A 56 10.87 -3.32 13.67
C THR A 56 10.32 -2.07 12.99
N TRP A 57 9.74 -2.25 11.82
CA TRP A 57 9.10 -1.18 11.06
C TRP A 57 7.58 -1.22 11.21
N ALA A 58 6.94 -0.10 10.93
CA ALA A 58 5.49 -0.08 10.82
C ALA A 58 5.06 -0.98 9.65
N PHE A 59 4.00 -1.77 9.87
CA PHE A 59 3.42 -2.67 8.86
C PHE A 59 4.28 -3.85 8.42
N GLU A 60 5.25 -4.27 9.22
CA GLU A 60 5.86 -5.58 9.00
C GLU A 60 4.83 -6.69 9.21
N ASP A 61 4.94 -7.79 8.44
CA ASP A 61 4.12 -8.97 8.59
C ASP A 61 4.07 -9.42 10.06
N ILE A 62 2.87 -9.61 10.57
CA ILE A 62 2.67 -10.01 11.96
C ILE A 62 2.98 -11.50 12.08
N GLN A 63 3.83 -11.86 13.02
CA GLN A 63 3.94 -13.25 13.47
C GLN A 63 2.75 -13.59 14.38
N ASN A 64 2.17 -14.78 14.20
CA ASN A 64 1.21 -15.31 15.15
C ASN A 64 1.92 -15.85 16.41
N GLU A 65 1.16 -16.32 17.39
CA GLU A 65 1.69 -16.91 18.64
C GLU A 65 2.57 -18.17 18.46
N TYR A 66 2.64 -18.71 17.23
CA TYR A 66 3.44 -19.87 16.84
C TYR A 66 4.64 -19.49 15.96
N ASP A 67 5.03 -18.21 15.93
CA ASP A 67 6.08 -17.68 15.04
C ASP A 67 5.82 -17.87 13.53
N GLU A 68 4.59 -18.20 13.15
CA GLU A 68 4.20 -18.26 11.74
C GLU A 68 3.82 -16.88 11.23
N TYR A 69 4.36 -16.49 10.09
CA TYR A 69 3.99 -15.24 9.44
C TYR A 69 2.57 -15.33 8.89
N ILE A 70 1.71 -14.46 9.39
CA ILE A 70 0.39 -14.25 8.80
C ILE A 70 0.60 -13.46 7.50
N CYS A 71 0.23 -14.04 6.38
CA CYS A 71 0.31 -13.36 5.11
C CYS A 71 -0.89 -12.43 4.92
N PRO A 72 -0.75 -11.10 5.05
CA PRO A 72 -1.88 -10.19 4.91
C PRO A 72 -2.37 -10.09 3.46
N TYR A 73 -1.55 -10.48 2.49
CA TYR A 73 -1.86 -10.38 1.06
C TYR A 73 -2.97 -11.33 0.59
N GLU A 74 -3.30 -12.37 1.36
CA GLU A 74 -4.43 -13.26 1.08
C GLU A 74 -5.77 -12.51 0.96
N LYS A 75 -5.88 -11.38 1.66
CA LYS A 75 -7.08 -10.53 1.66
C LYS A 75 -7.25 -9.69 0.41
N ILE A 76 -6.22 -9.59 -0.46
CA ILE A 76 -6.28 -8.78 -1.68
C ILE A 76 -7.44 -9.26 -2.56
N GLN A 77 -8.35 -8.33 -2.86
CA GLN A 77 -9.52 -8.55 -3.69
C GLN A 77 -9.29 -8.03 -5.10
N ASN A 78 -10.16 -8.45 -6.04
CA ASN A 78 -10.16 -7.89 -7.38
C ASN A 78 -10.49 -6.39 -7.33
N CYS A 79 -9.69 -5.59 -8.02
CA CYS A 79 -9.84 -4.13 -8.07
C CYS A 79 -9.33 -3.57 -9.39
N ASP A 80 -9.68 -2.33 -9.69
CA ASP A 80 -9.09 -1.62 -10.83
C ASP A 80 -7.68 -1.15 -10.49
N ILE A 81 -7.50 -0.61 -9.29
CA ILE A 81 -6.25 -0.04 -8.82
C ILE A 81 -5.84 -0.70 -7.51
N LEU A 82 -4.70 -1.40 -7.53
CA LEU A 82 -4.05 -1.94 -6.34
C LEU A 82 -2.98 -0.95 -5.86
N ILE A 83 -2.96 -0.67 -4.56
CA ILE A 83 -1.96 0.19 -3.91
C ILE A 83 -1.30 -0.63 -2.81
N THR A 84 0.01 -0.84 -2.91
CA THR A 84 0.79 -1.51 -1.86
C THR A 84 1.97 -0.65 -1.44
N HIS A 85 2.51 -0.90 -0.24
CA HIS A 85 3.81 -0.33 0.09
C HIS A 85 4.92 -1.18 -0.52
N GLU A 86 4.82 -2.51 -0.41
CA GLU A 86 5.80 -3.47 -0.89
C GLU A 86 5.79 -3.60 -2.42
N ASN A 87 6.96 -3.93 -2.97
CA ASN A 87 7.15 -4.17 -4.39
C ASN A 87 6.91 -5.66 -4.72
N PRO A 88 5.96 -6.00 -5.61
CA PRO A 88 5.66 -7.38 -5.95
C PRO A 88 6.84 -8.13 -6.57
N ASN A 89 7.77 -7.45 -7.26
CA ASN A 89 8.91 -8.10 -7.89
C ASN A 89 9.97 -8.60 -6.90
N TYR A 90 9.87 -8.20 -5.64
CA TYR A 90 10.79 -8.62 -4.56
C TYR A 90 10.09 -9.38 -3.44
N ASN A 91 8.77 -9.54 -3.54
CA ASN A 91 7.97 -10.28 -2.58
C ASN A 91 7.10 -11.30 -3.29
N GLU A 92 7.58 -12.55 -3.36
CA GLU A 92 6.90 -13.65 -4.06
C GLU A 92 5.48 -13.92 -3.52
N LYS A 93 5.24 -13.70 -2.22
CA LYS A 93 3.90 -13.84 -1.65
C LYS A 93 2.97 -12.75 -2.18
N LEU A 94 3.41 -11.48 -2.16
CA LEU A 94 2.62 -10.39 -2.72
C LEU A 94 2.34 -10.63 -4.20
N GLU A 95 3.35 -10.99 -5.00
CA GLU A 95 3.18 -11.32 -6.41
C GLU A 95 2.13 -12.42 -6.59
N HIS A 96 2.25 -13.53 -5.85
CA HIS A 96 1.32 -14.65 -5.92
C HIS A 96 -0.13 -14.24 -5.63
N TYR A 97 -0.36 -13.50 -4.53
CA TYR A 97 -1.70 -13.14 -4.11
C TYR A 97 -2.35 -11.99 -4.89
N CYS A 98 -1.56 -11.13 -5.51
CA CYS A 98 -2.09 -10.03 -6.32
C CYS A 98 -2.21 -10.36 -7.81
N PHE A 99 -1.58 -11.45 -8.29
CA PHE A 99 -1.58 -11.81 -9.69
C PHE A 99 -3.00 -11.93 -10.27
N GLY A 100 -3.26 -11.19 -11.34
CA GLY A 100 -4.54 -11.19 -12.04
C GLY A 100 -5.70 -10.49 -11.31
N LYS A 101 -5.45 -9.86 -10.16
CA LYS A 101 -6.48 -9.20 -9.36
C LYS A 101 -6.60 -7.68 -9.59
N TYR A 102 -5.73 -7.07 -10.38
CA TYR A 102 -5.73 -5.62 -10.63
C TYR A 102 -5.57 -5.30 -12.12
N LYS A 103 -5.98 -4.11 -12.50
CA LYS A 103 -5.67 -3.51 -13.81
C LYS A 103 -4.40 -2.67 -13.76
N HIS A 104 -4.19 -1.95 -12.65
CA HIS A 104 -3.03 -1.11 -12.39
C HIS A 104 -2.56 -1.29 -10.96
N HIS A 105 -1.22 -1.39 -10.74
CA HIS A 105 -0.62 -1.57 -9.43
C HIS A 105 0.40 -0.48 -9.14
N PHE A 106 0.15 0.28 -8.09
CA PHE A 106 1.05 1.32 -7.58
C PHE A 106 1.71 0.82 -6.30
N PHE A 107 3.02 0.92 -6.21
CA PHE A 107 3.79 0.48 -5.06
C PHE A 107 4.95 1.43 -4.74
N GLY A 108 5.57 1.28 -3.58
CA GLY A 108 6.71 2.06 -3.12
C GLY A 108 7.84 1.20 -2.59
N HIS A 109 8.34 1.52 -1.39
CA HIS A 109 9.35 0.83 -0.60
C HIS A 109 10.75 0.80 -1.23
N TRP A 110 10.89 0.34 -2.47
CA TRP A 110 12.18 0.23 -3.16
C TRP A 110 12.58 1.56 -3.78
N HIS A 111 13.54 2.23 -3.14
CA HIS A 111 13.99 3.55 -3.56
C HIS A 111 14.76 3.54 -4.88
N ASP A 112 15.46 2.46 -5.18
CA ASP A 112 16.23 2.31 -6.42
C ASP A 112 15.51 1.52 -7.52
N GLY A 113 14.27 1.18 -7.29
CA GLY A 113 13.47 0.37 -8.21
C GLY A 113 13.10 1.10 -9.51
N ILE A 114 13.14 0.37 -10.62
CA ILE A 114 12.64 0.85 -11.91
C ILE A 114 11.11 0.70 -11.92
N SER A 115 10.42 1.66 -12.54
CA SER A 115 9.00 1.53 -12.83
C SER A 115 8.79 0.57 -14.00
N TYR A 116 7.99 -0.48 -13.78
CA TYR A 116 7.68 -1.50 -14.81
C TYR A 116 6.35 -1.21 -15.51
N GLY A 117 6.22 -0.04 -16.10
CA GLY A 117 4.98 0.39 -16.76
C GLY A 117 4.45 -0.59 -17.83
N HIS A 118 5.28 -1.50 -18.36
CA HIS A 118 4.87 -2.51 -19.32
C HIS A 118 3.96 -3.61 -18.71
N LEU A 119 3.94 -3.76 -17.38
CA LEU A 119 3.07 -4.68 -16.65
C LEU A 119 1.92 -3.96 -15.93
N ASN A 120 1.66 -2.70 -16.26
CA ASN A 120 0.75 -1.83 -15.49
C ASN A 120 1.13 -1.75 -14.00
N GLN A 121 2.43 -1.82 -13.72
CA GLN A 121 3.03 -1.70 -12.39
C GLN A 121 3.87 -0.43 -12.31
N TYR A 122 3.65 0.37 -11.28
CA TYR A 122 4.24 1.70 -11.15
C TYR A 122 4.94 1.83 -9.81
N ASN A 123 6.27 1.97 -9.83
CA ASN A 123 7.01 2.33 -8.62
C ASN A 123 6.85 3.84 -8.35
N CYS A 124 6.27 4.17 -7.22
CA CYS A 124 6.01 5.54 -6.78
C CYS A 124 7.08 6.10 -5.84
N SER A 125 8.17 5.37 -5.59
CA SER A 125 9.28 5.87 -4.77
C SER A 125 9.98 7.03 -5.48
N ILE A 126 10.01 8.18 -4.82
CA ILE A 126 10.60 9.42 -5.35
C ILE A 126 11.97 9.75 -4.75
N LEU A 127 12.37 9.03 -3.70
CA LEU A 127 13.63 9.23 -3.01
C LEU A 127 14.60 8.09 -3.32
N THR A 128 15.90 8.40 -3.27
CA THR A 128 16.98 7.40 -3.24
C THR A 128 17.10 6.79 -1.84
N ASP A 129 17.91 5.73 -1.67
CA ASP A 129 18.25 5.16 -0.35
C ASP A 129 18.92 6.18 0.58
N SER A 130 19.53 7.22 0.04
CA SER A 130 20.08 8.34 0.79
C SER A 130 19.05 9.45 1.07
N TYR A 131 17.77 9.21 0.81
CA TYR A 131 16.67 10.16 0.97
C TYR A 131 16.84 11.46 0.16
N LEU A 132 17.55 11.40 -0.95
CA LEU A 132 17.64 12.48 -1.92
C LEU A 132 16.55 12.34 -2.98
N GLU A 133 16.04 13.46 -3.47
CA GLU A 133 15.06 13.44 -4.56
C GLU A 133 15.69 12.80 -5.81
N ARG A 134 15.06 11.76 -6.32
CA ARG A 134 15.54 11.01 -7.48
C ARG A 134 14.88 11.47 -8.77
N GLU A 135 13.58 11.53 -8.75
CA GLU A 135 12.76 11.93 -9.88
C GLU A 135 11.55 12.73 -9.41
N ARG A 136 11.03 13.59 -10.26
CA ARG A 136 9.75 14.22 -9.98
C ARG A 136 8.63 13.19 -10.09
N PRO A 137 7.58 13.31 -9.29
CA PRO A 137 6.40 12.45 -9.41
C PRO A 137 5.89 12.46 -10.85
N LYS A 138 5.70 11.28 -11.41
CA LYS A 138 5.10 11.14 -12.75
C LYS A 138 3.59 11.16 -12.61
N ILE A 139 2.93 11.91 -13.49
CA ILE A 139 1.48 11.82 -13.65
C ILE A 139 1.23 10.62 -14.57
N VAL A 140 0.50 9.64 -14.06
CA VAL A 140 0.04 8.50 -14.84
C VAL A 140 -1.42 8.73 -15.18
N THR A 141 -1.74 8.80 -16.48
CA THR A 141 -3.11 8.85 -16.95
C THR A 141 -3.56 7.43 -17.26
N ILE A 142 -4.63 6.99 -16.61
CA ILE A 142 -5.20 5.66 -16.77
C ILE A 142 -6.58 5.82 -17.41
N GLU A 143 -6.77 5.16 -18.54
CA GLU A 143 -8.09 5.01 -19.15
C GLU A 143 -8.71 3.70 -18.63
N LEU A 144 -9.67 3.83 -17.72
CA LEU A 144 -10.46 2.68 -17.28
C LEU A 144 -11.67 2.57 -18.21
N SER A 145 -11.68 1.54 -19.03
CA SER A 145 -12.88 1.23 -19.81
C SER A 145 -14.03 0.94 -18.85
N LYS A 146 -15.08 1.76 -18.87
CA LYS A 146 -16.33 1.35 -18.24
C LYS A 146 -16.75 0.06 -18.94
N ASN A 147 -16.85 -1.03 -18.18
CA ASN A 147 -17.44 -2.24 -18.70
C ASN A 147 -18.90 -1.86 -19.04
N ASP A 148 -19.20 -1.80 -20.33
CA ASP A 148 -20.58 -1.74 -20.80
C ASP A 148 -21.25 -3.04 -20.32
N ASN A 149 -22.08 -2.92 -19.28
CA ASN A 149 -22.96 -3.98 -18.81
C ASN A 149 -24.12 -4.18 -19.80
#